data_a246af8ca0f23eb3ea180abbc002a780
#
_entry.id   a246af8ca0f23eb3ea180abbc002a780
#
_cell.length_a   1.000
_cell.length_b   1.000
_cell.length_c   1.000
_cell.angle_alpha   90.00
_cell.angle_beta   90.00
_cell.angle_gamma   90.00
#
_symmetry.space_group_name_H-M   'P 1'
#
loop_
_entity.id
_entity.type
_entity.pdbx_description
1 polymer ?
#
loop_
_entity_poly.entity_id
_entity_poly.type
_entity_poly.pdbx_seq_one_letter_code
_entity_poly.pdbx_strand_id
1 'polypeptide(L)'
;MSAKLEIESSEQAKALYARLDNDERALVRDVLRHVDQASLMPEQSLLIQLNILEQLLENVQQGRSVSAAIGDADTFAQRAIAEIGEEVRQQRHIGALMANL
;
A
#
# COMPACT_ATOMS: atom_id res chain seq x y z
N MET A 1 -2.42 18.80 -4.46
CA MET A 1 -1.40 17.77 -4.72
C MET A 1 -2.06 16.41 -4.93
N SER A 2 -1.57 15.63 -5.88
CA SER A 2 -2.10 14.30 -6.08
C SER A 2 -1.53 13.33 -5.03
N ALA A 3 -2.34 12.36 -4.60
CA ALA A 3 -1.89 11.30 -3.69
C ALA A 3 -0.68 10.57 -4.25
N LYS A 4 -0.57 10.47 -5.57
CA LYS A 4 0.56 9.83 -6.25
C LYS A 4 1.90 10.49 -5.90
N LEU A 5 1.95 11.84 -5.86
CA LEU A 5 3.18 12.55 -5.49
C LEU A 5 3.55 12.31 -4.03
N GLU A 6 2.58 12.28 -3.14
CA GLU A 6 2.82 11.98 -1.73
C GLU A 6 3.38 10.58 -1.53
N ILE A 7 2.83 9.60 -2.25
CA ILE A 7 3.30 8.21 -2.19
C ILE A 7 4.72 8.11 -2.73
N GLU A 8 4.99 8.69 -3.90
CA GLU A 8 6.31 8.60 -4.54
C GLU A 8 7.40 9.32 -3.75
N SER A 9 7.04 10.37 -3.01
CA SER A 9 7.99 11.10 -2.18
C SER A 9 8.12 10.55 -0.76
N SER A 10 7.34 9.53 -0.40
CA SER A 10 7.40 8.92 0.93
C SER A 10 8.75 8.25 1.16
N GLU A 11 9.18 8.20 2.41
CA GLU A 11 10.42 7.53 2.78
C GLU A 11 10.37 6.03 2.49
N GLN A 12 9.20 5.42 2.68
CA GLN A 12 8.97 4.01 2.39
C GLN A 12 9.19 3.73 0.90
N ALA A 13 8.64 4.56 0.02
CA ALA A 13 8.81 4.39 -1.43
C ALA A 13 10.28 4.57 -1.83
N LYS A 14 10.94 5.59 -1.32
CA LYS A 14 12.35 5.83 -1.62
C LYS A 14 13.23 4.67 -1.16
N ALA A 15 13.02 4.18 0.06
CA ALA A 15 13.78 3.07 0.61
C ALA A 15 13.55 1.78 -0.18
N LEU A 16 12.31 1.51 -0.57
CA LEU A 16 11.96 0.32 -1.34
C LEU A 16 12.54 0.40 -2.75
N TYR A 17 12.29 1.48 -3.48
CA TYR A 17 12.71 1.62 -4.88
C TYR A 17 14.23 1.61 -5.02
N ALA A 18 14.97 2.08 -4.01
CA ALA A 18 16.42 2.03 -4.03
C ALA A 18 16.98 0.60 -4.06
N ARG A 19 16.18 -0.39 -3.64
CA ARG A 19 16.57 -1.79 -3.59
C ARG A 19 16.06 -2.61 -4.78
N LEU A 20 15.31 -1.99 -5.69
CA LEU A 20 14.61 -2.68 -6.77
C LEU A 20 15.21 -2.31 -8.13
N ASP A 21 15.14 -3.26 -9.07
CA ASP A 21 15.43 -2.99 -10.47
C ASP A 21 14.21 -2.33 -11.15
N ASN A 22 14.34 -1.99 -12.42
CA ASN A 22 13.27 -1.31 -13.16
C ASN A 22 11.99 -2.13 -13.28
N ASP A 23 12.12 -3.44 -13.49
CA ASP A 23 10.96 -4.33 -13.63
C ASP A 23 10.22 -4.46 -12.29
N GLU A 24 10.95 -4.58 -11.20
CA GLU A 24 10.37 -4.66 -9.87
C GLU A 24 9.69 -3.35 -9.47
N ARG A 25 10.31 -2.22 -9.80
CA ARG A 25 9.70 -0.90 -9.58
C ARG A 25 8.40 -0.75 -10.36
N ALA A 26 8.38 -1.21 -11.61
CA ALA A 26 7.18 -1.19 -12.44
C ALA A 26 6.07 -2.05 -11.83
N LEU A 27 6.41 -3.22 -11.29
CA LEU A 27 5.45 -4.10 -10.64
C LEU A 27 4.83 -3.45 -9.40
N VAL A 28 5.64 -2.81 -8.56
CA VAL A 28 5.15 -2.09 -7.38
C VAL A 28 4.23 -0.95 -7.80
N ARG A 29 4.62 -0.17 -8.79
CA ARG A 29 3.79 0.93 -9.30
C ARG A 29 2.47 0.43 -9.86
N ASP A 30 2.47 -0.74 -10.50
CA ASP A 30 1.25 -1.36 -11.01
C ASP A 30 0.28 -1.72 -9.89
N VAL A 31 0.79 -2.29 -8.79
CA VAL A 31 -0.01 -2.57 -7.60
C VAL A 31 -0.61 -1.28 -7.04
N LEU A 32 0.19 -0.24 -6.87
CA LEU A 32 -0.27 1.04 -6.32
C LEU A 32 -1.30 1.70 -7.24
N ARG A 33 -1.14 1.56 -8.56
CA ARG A 33 -2.10 2.08 -9.52
C ARG A 33 -3.45 1.39 -9.39
N HIS A 34 -3.48 0.06 -9.19
CA HIS A 34 -4.73 -0.67 -8.97
C HIS A 34 -5.46 -0.18 -7.73
N VAL A 35 -4.72 0.13 -6.66
CA VAL A 35 -5.32 0.71 -5.45
C VAL A 35 -5.88 2.10 -5.73
N ASP A 36 -5.11 2.91 -6.46
CA ASP A 36 -5.51 4.28 -6.78
C ASP A 36 -6.76 4.34 -7.68
N GLN A 37 -6.92 3.34 -8.56
CA GLN A 37 -8.07 3.23 -9.45
C GLN A 37 -9.32 2.65 -8.77
N ALA A 38 -9.18 2.08 -7.58
CA ALA A 38 -10.33 1.60 -6.82
C ALA A 38 -11.14 2.79 -6.30
N SER A 39 -12.46 2.61 -6.18
CA SER A 39 -13.36 3.68 -5.72
C SER A 39 -13.26 3.85 -4.20
N LEU A 40 -12.09 4.32 -3.73
CA LEU A 40 -11.80 4.54 -2.32
C LEU A 40 -11.72 6.02 -2.01
N MET A 41 -11.99 6.36 -0.76
CA MET A 41 -11.71 7.71 -0.26
C MET A 41 -10.20 7.98 -0.35
N PRO A 42 -9.78 9.22 -0.72
CA PRO A 42 -8.36 9.53 -0.88
C PRO A 42 -7.49 9.15 0.32
N GLU A 43 -7.99 9.39 1.53
CA GLU A 43 -7.26 9.05 2.75
C GLU A 43 -7.08 7.55 2.91
N GLN A 44 -8.10 6.76 2.58
CA GLN A 44 -8.02 5.30 2.64
C GLN A 44 -7.04 4.77 1.59
N SER A 45 -7.11 5.30 0.37
CA SER A 45 -6.19 4.92 -0.71
C SER A 45 -4.74 5.18 -0.30
N LEU A 46 -4.48 6.36 0.27
CA LEU A 46 -3.13 6.73 0.72
C LEU A 46 -2.62 5.78 1.79
N LEU A 47 -3.43 5.48 2.81
CA LEU A 47 -3.05 4.57 3.89
C LEU A 47 -2.78 3.16 3.38
N ILE A 48 -3.62 2.65 2.47
CA ILE A 48 -3.43 1.33 1.90
C ILE A 48 -2.15 1.26 1.09
N GLN A 49 -1.88 2.26 0.27
CA GLN A 49 -0.66 2.32 -0.54
C GLN A 49 0.59 2.39 0.33
N LEU A 50 0.60 3.23 1.36
CA LEU A 50 1.73 3.32 2.29
C LEU A 50 1.96 2.01 3.04
N ASN A 51 0.89 1.34 3.44
CA ASN A 51 0.98 0.04 4.11
C ASN A 51 1.56 -1.03 3.18
N ILE A 52 1.15 -1.03 1.91
CA ILE A 52 1.71 -1.94 0.90
C ILE A 52 3.21 -1.72 0.76
N LEU A 53 3.65 -0.46 0.64
CA LEU A 53 5.07 -0.14 0.52
C LEU A 53 5.86 -0.63 1.73
N GLU A 54 5.32 -0.44 2.92
CA GLU A 54 5.96 -0.88 4.16
C GLU A 54 6.10 -2.39 4.21
N GLN A 55 5.04 -3.12 3.85
CA GLN A 55 5.06 -4.59 3.79
C GLN A 55 6.07 -5.10 2.78
N LEU A 56 6.13 -4.50 1.60
CA LEU A 56 7.08 -4.89 0.56
C LEU A 56 8.52 -4.60 0.97
N LEU A 57 8.76 -3.45 1.60
CA LEU A 57 10.07 -3.12 2.12
C LEU A 57 10.54 -4.13 3.17
N GLU A 58 9.66 -4.52 4.08
CA GLU A 58 9.94 -5.54 5.08
C GLU A 58 10.30 -6.87 4.43
N ASN A 59 9.55 -7.30 3.41
CA ASN A 59 9.85 -8.53 2.66
C ASN A 59 11.24 -8.47 2.01
N VAL A 60 11.57 -7.35 1.37
CA VAL A 60 12.87 -7.16 0.73
C VAL A 60 14.00 -7.19 1.75
N GLN A 61 13.80 -6.57 2.90
CA GLN A 61 14.79 -6.58 4.00
C GLN A 61 15.01 -7.98 4.55
N GLN A 62 14.02 -8.85 4.48
CA GLN A 62 14.12 -10.26 4.88
C GLN A 62 14.67 -11.17 3.78
N GLY A 63 15.08 -10.61 2.64
CA GLY A 63 15.64 -11.34 1.53
C GLY A 63 14.62 -11.93 0.56
N ARG A 64 13.35 -11.54 0.65
CA ARG A 64 12.31 -12.00 -0.27
C ARG A 64 12.23 -11.07 -1.47
N SER A 65 11.96 -11.63 -2.66
CA SER A 65 11.77 -10.79 -3.84
C SER A 65 10.38 -10.18 -3.86
N VAL A 66 10.30 -8.97 -4.43
CA VAL A 66 9.03 -8.28 -4.62
C VAL A 66 8.10 -9.10 -5.53
N SER A 67 8.66 -9.69 -6.59
CA SER A 67 7.89 -10.54 -7.51
C SER A 67 7.22 -11.70 -6.78
N ALA A 68 7.94 -12.36 -5.88
CA ALA A 68 7.39 -13.47 -5.10
C ALA A 68 6.34 -12.99 -4.09
N ALA A 69 6.56 -11.83 -3.48
CA ALA A 69 5.64 -11.27 -2.51
C ALA A 69 4.32 -10.81 -3.14
N ILE A 70 4.39 -10.20 -4.33
CA ILE A 70 3.22 -9.66 -5.02
C ILE A 70 2.47 -10.75 -5.78
N GLY A 71 3.18 -11.60 -6.55
CA GLY A 71 2.54 -12.52 -7.47
C GLY A 71 1.83 -11.75 -8.59
N ASP A 72 0.51 -11.79 -8.61
CA ASP A 72 -0.31 -11.01 -9.54
C ASP A 72 -0.68 -9.65 -8.95
N ALA A 73 -0.35 -8.57 -9.67
CA ALA A 73 -0.54 -7.21 -9.17
C ALA A 73 -2.00 -6.89 -8.83
N ASP A 74 -2.93 -7.26 -9.70
CA ASP A 74 -4.36 -7.00 -9.49
C ASP A 74 -4.88 -7.75 -8.26
N THR A 75 -4.58 -9.04 -8.16
CA THR A 75 -4.99 -9.88 -7.03
C THR A 75 -4.40 -9.36 -5.72
N PHE A 76 -3.11 -9.00 -5.73
CA PHE A 76 -2.45 -8.45 -4.55
C PHE A 76 -3.12 -7.15 -4.10
N ALA A 77 -3.38 -6.24 -5.04
CA ALA A 77 -4.03 -4.97 -4.75
C ALA A 77 -5.43 -5.17 -4.16
N GLN A 78 -6.23 -6.05 -4.76
CA GLN A 78 -7.57 -6.33 -4.26
C GLN A 78 -7.57 -6.91 -2.86
N ARG A 79 -6.63 -7.81 -2.58
CA ARG A 79 -6.47 -8.40 -1.25
C ARG A 79 -6.06 -7.34 -0.23
N ALA A 80 -5.13 -6.47 -0.58
CA ALA A 80 -4.69 -5.39 0.29
C ALA A 80 -5.84 -4.42 0.59
N ILE A 81 -6.65 -4.09 -0.41
CA ILE A 81 -7.84 -3.23 -0.21
C ILE A 81 -8.82 -3.88 0.76
N ALA A 82 -9.07 -5.18 0.61
CA ALA A 82 -10.01 -5.90 1.47
C ALA A 82 -9.50 -5.99 2.92
N GLU A 83 -8.24 -6.37 3.11
CA GLU A 83 -7.68 -6.60 4.44
C GLU A 83 -7.36 -5.30 5.18
N ILE A 84 -6.65 -4.41 4.52
CA ILE A 84 -6.20 -3.16 5.13
C ILE A 84 -7.35 -2.16 5.26
N GLY A 85 -8.19 -2.10 4.24
CA GLY A 85 -9.35 -1.23 4.24
C GLY A 85 -10.33 -1.55 5.37
N GLU A 86 -10.52 -2.82 5.67
CA GLU A 86 -11.37 -3.25 6.77
C GLU A 86 -10.77 -2.91 8.12
N GLU A 87 -9.47 -3.12 8.28
CA GLU A 87 -8.75 -2.76 9.50
C GLU A 87 -8.87 -1.26 9.80
N VAL A 88 -8.70 -0.42 8.79
CA VAL A 88 -8.88 1.03 8.94
C VAL A 88 -10.30 1.38 9.36
N ARG A 89 -11.31 0.73 8.77
CA ARG A 89 -12.71 0.94 9.15
C ARG A 89 -12.99 0.52 10.57
N GLN A 90 -12.44 -0.60 11.02
CA GLN A 90 -12.57 -1.06 12.41
C GLN A 90 -11.97 -0.08 13.39
N GLN A 91 -10.80 0.47 13.10
CA GLN A 91 -10.17 1.47 13.95
C GLN A 91 -11.02 2.74 14.06
N ARG A 92 -11.62 3.19 12.95
CA ARG A 92 -12.54 4.34 12.96
C ARG A 92 -13.78 4.06 13.81
N HIS A 93 -14.34 2.85 13.70
CA HIS A 93 -15.51 2.44 14.46
C HIS A 93 -15.24 2.44 15.95
N ILE A 94 -14.10 1.87 16.35
CA ILE A 94 -13.66 1.83 17.76
C ILE A 94 -13.45 3.26 18.28
N GLY A 95 -12.80 4.11 17.50
CA GLY A 95 -12.58 5.51 17.87
C GLY A 95 -13.88 6.27 18.07
N ALA A 96 -14.87 6.06 17.20
CA ALA A 96 -16.19 6.67 17.32
C ALA A 96 -16.93 6.21 18.58
N LEU A 97 -16.85 4.92 18.90
CA LEU A 97 -17.44 4.37 20.12
C LEU A 97 -16.80 4.95 21.38
N MET A 98 -15.48 5.09 21.40
CA MET A 98 -14.76 5.66 22.53
C MET A 98 -15.07 7.14 22.69
N ALA A 99 -15.26 7.87 21.60
CA ALA A 99 -15.62 9.28 21.65
C ALA A 99 -17.00 9.55 22.25
N ASN A 100 -17.89 8.57 22.23
CA ASN A 100 -19.24 8.67 22.78
C ASN A 100 -19.33 8.24 24.25
N LEU A 101 -18.25 7.81 24.83
CA LEU A 101 -18.17 7.46 26.24
C LEU A 101 -17.73 8.67 27.06
#